data_cf6f99674ce4ae899f3f2ffb3bd11a50
#
_entry.id   cf6f99674ce4ae899f3f2ffb3bd11a50
#
_cell.length_a   1.000
_cell.length_b   1.000
_cell.length_c   1.000
_cell.angle_alpha   90.00
_cell.angle_beta   90.00
_cell.angle_gamma   90.00
#
_symmetry.space_group_name_H-M   'P 1'
#
loop_
_entity.id
_entity.type
_entity.pdbx_description
1 polymer ?
#
loop_
_entity_poly.entity_id
_entity_poly.type
_entity_poly.pdbx_seq_one_letter_code
_entity_poly.pdbx_strand_id
1 'polypeptide(L)'
;MITTRSSSRFLNNMKLLKFFVFFQYVPRVVRIYPLFTKATRTSSGKLAEAIWPRATFNLLLYMLACHVFGAFWYFLAIERETVCWKKPCINHPGCVGGSFYCDDPNLGDHKFLNDVCPTKTRNTTSFDFGMFHDALQSGIVEVTDFPQKFLHCFHWGLQNLSCFGQNLQTSSYVWENLLAILITVSGLILFLFLIGNMQVYLQSKAVRSEEMRLKTREI
;
A
#
# COMPACT_ATOMS: atom_id res chain seq x y z
N MET A 1 37.28 5.43 10.92
CA MET A 1 36.86 6.01 9.63
C MET A 1 36.39 4.99 8.59
N ILE A 2 36.63 3.69 8.76
CA ILE A 2 36.24 2.60 7.80
C ILE A 2 34.82 2.09 8.06
N THR A 3 34.33 2.12 9.29
CA THR A 3 33.00 1.61 9.69
C THR A 3 31.84 2.45 9.19
N THR A 4 31.98 3.77 9.08
CA THR A 4 30.93 4.68 8.58
C THR A 4 30.65 4.50 7.08
N ARG A 5 31.65 4.10 6.29
CA ARG A 5 31.50 3.89 4.84
C ARG A 5 30.79 2.60 4.49
N SER A 6 30.89 1.57 5.35
CA SER A 6 30.17 0.29 5.18
C SER A 6 28.67 0.45 5.47
N SER A 7 28.33 1.16 6.55
CA SER A 7 26.94 1.42 6.93
C SER A 7 26.18 2.25 5.89
N SER A 8 26.82 3.27 5.31
CA SER A 8 26.17 4.09 4.26
C SER A 8 25.94 3.32 2.95
N ARG A 9 26.84 2.41 2.58
CA ARG A 9 26.64 1.55 1.41
C ARG A 9 25.53 0.55 1.62
N PHE A 10 25.42 -0.05 2.80
CA PHE A 10 24.36 -0.97 3.15
C PHE A 10 22.99 -0.28 3.10
N LEU A 11 22.88 0.92 3.67
CA LEU A 11 21.66 1.73 3.63
C LEU A 11 21.27 2.14 2.18
N ASN A 12 22.25 2.49 1.36
CA ASN A 12 22.00 2.79 -0.06
C ASN A 12 21.56 1.54 -0.84
N ASN A 13 22.17 0.38 -0.58
CA ASN A 13 21.80 -0.88 -1.20
C ASN A 13 20.39 -1.31 -0.78
N MET A 14 20.01 -1.11 0.48
CA MET A 14 18.64 -1.35 0.94
C MET A 14 17.62 -0.42 0.27
N LYS A 15 17.93 0.86 0.10
CA LYS A 15 17.07 1.81 -0.64
C LYS A 15 16.93 1.40 -2.11
N LEU A 16 18.04 1.00 -2.76
CA LEU A 16 18.01 0.50 -4.13
C LEU A 16 17.19 -0.79 -4.25
N LEU A 17 17.37 -1.75 -3.33
CA LEU A 17 16.61 -3.01 -3.32
C LEU A 17 15.11 -2.74 -3.19
N LYS A 18 14.75 -1.80 -2.32
CA LYS A 18 13.37 -1.32 -2.13
C LYS A 18 12.79 -0.75 -3.42
N PHE A 19 13.55 0.11 -4.09
CA PHE A 19 13.16 0.70 -5.37
C PHE A 19 13.01 -0.37 -6.46
N PHE A 20 13.91 -1.37 -6.50
CA PHE A 20 13.83 -2.50 -7.42
C PHE A 20 12.59 -3.36 -7.21
N VAL A 21 12.26 -3.70 -5.98
CA VAL A 21 11.05 -4.46 -5.64
C VAL A 21 9.81 -3.71 -6.12
N PHE A 22 9.75 -2.40 -5.89
CA PHE A 22 8.66 -1.57 -6.37
C PHE A 22 8.57 -1.51 -7.89
N PHE A 23 9.70 -1.28 -8.56
CA PHE A 23 9.74 -1.16 -10.01
C PHE A 23 9.37 -2.45 -10.74
N GLN A 24 9.52 -3.61 -10.09
CA GLN A 24 9.07 -4.90 -10.63
C GLN A 24 7.54 -5.03 -10.73
N TYR A 25 6.77 -4.28 -9.95
CA TYR A 25 5.30 -4.29 -10.05
C TYR A 25 4.81 -3.58 -11.32
N VAL A 26 5.48 -2.52 -11.75
CA VAL A 26 5.10 -1.75 -12.95
C VAL A 26 5.05 -2.61 -14.21
N PRO A 27 6.11 -3.37 -14.57
CA PRO A 27 6.05 -4.25 -15.75
C PRO A 27 5.00 -5.35 -15.64
N ARG A 28 4.72 -5.85 -14.43
CA ARG A 28 3.67 -6.87 -14.22
C ARG A 28 2.28 -6.32 -14.53
N VAL A 29 1.97 -5.12 -14.05
CA VAL A 29 0.70 -4.44 -14.33
C VAL A 29 0.59 -4.11 -15.83
N VAL A 30 1.64 -3.58 -16.44
CA VAL A 30 1.68 -3.27 -17.87
C VAL A 30 1.51 -4.54 -18.72
N ARG A 31 2.05 -5.67 -18.30
CA ARG A 31 1.94 -6.95 -19.01
C ARG A 31 0.54 -7.59 -18.91
N ILE A 32 -0.16 -7.34 -17.83
CA ILE A 32 -1.54 -7.83 -17.64
C ILE A 32 -2.53 -7.09 -18.55
N TYR A 33 -2.31 -5.81 -18.82
CA TYR A 33 -3.21 -4.99 -19.64
C TYR A 33 -3.43 -5.52 -21.08
N PRO A 34 -2.40 -5.87 -21.88
CA PRO A 34 -2.61 -6.41 -23.22
C PRO A 34 -3.20 -7.82 -23.22
N LEU A 35 -2.93 -8.64 -22.21
CA LEU A 35 -3.58 -9.95 -22.06
C LEU A 35 -5.09 -9.80 -21.85
N PHE A 36 -5.46 -8.83 -21.06
CA PHE A 36 -6.86 -8.51 -20.81
C PHE A 36 -7.57 -7.95 -22.04
N THR A 37 -6.95 -7.01 -22.77
CA THR A 37 -7.52 -6.49 -24.03
C THR A 37 -7.65 -7.56 -25.09
N LYS A 38 -6.77 -8.53 -25.16
CA LYS A 38 -6.91 -9.71 -26.04
C LYS A 38 -8.06 -10.59 -25.61
N ALA A 39 -8.17 -10.94 -24.33
CA ALA A 39 -9.24 -11.77 -23.79
C ALA A 39 -10.63 -11.15 -24.03
N THR A 40 -10.74 -9.82 -23.94
CA THR A 40 -12.02 -9.11 -24.19
C THR A 40 -12.32 -8.89 -25.67
N ARG A 41 -11.31 -8.90 -26.56
CA ARG A 41 -11.53 -8.80 -28.04
C ARG A 41 -11.98 -10.11 -28.66
N THR A 42 -11.55 -11.24 -28.13
CA THR A 42 -11.89 -12.57 -28.69
C THR A 42 -13.37 -12.94 -28.47
N SER A 43 -14.06 -12.28 -27.54
CA SER A 43 -15.50 -12.48 -27.26
C SER A 43 -16.39 -11.56 -28.12
N SER A 44 -16.12 -11.41 -29.40
CA SER A 44 -16.78 -10.47 -30.31
C SER A 44 -18.21 -10.87 -30.75
N GLY A 45 -18.83 -11.87 -30.12
CA GLY A 45 -20.16 -12.32 -30.47
C GLY A 45 -21.30 -11.88 -29.54
N LYS A 46 -21.00 -11.54 -28.27
CA LYS A 46 -22.04 -11.18 -27.30
C LYS A 46 -21.55 -10.09 -26.37
N LEU A 47 -22.02 -8.88 -26.56
CA LEU A 47 -21.61 -7.69 -25.79
C LEU A 47 -21.71 -7.90 -24.27
N ALA A 48 -22.75 -8.60 -23.80
CA ALA A 48 -22.98 -8.89 -22.40
C ALA A 48 -21.95 -9.86 -21.77
N GLU A 49 -21.39 -10.79 -22.55
CA GLU A 49 -20.35 -11.72 -22.06
C GLU A 49 -18.99 -11.04 -21.88
N ALA A 50 -18.72 -9.98 -22.64
CA ALA A 50 -17.45 -9.24 -22.54
C ALA A 50 -17.38 -8.25 -21.35
N ILE A 51 -18.52 -7.90 -20.75
CA ILE A 51 -18.60 -6.87 -19.70
C ILE A 51 -18.19 -7.44 -18.33
N TRP A 52 -18.58 -8.66 -18.01
CA TRP A 52 -18.20 -9.34 -16.76
C TRP A 52 -16.68 -9.45 -16.54
N PRO A 53 -15.89 -9.93 -17.51
CA PRO A 53 -14.45 -9.99 -17.39
C PRO A 53 -13.81 -8.61 -17.13
N ARG A 54 -14.36 -7.55 -17.73
CA ARG A 54 -13.87 -6.18 -17.51
C ARG A 54 -14.12 -5.70 -16.08
N ALA A 55 -15.32 -5.92 -15.55
CA ALA A 55 -15.66 -5.56 -14.18
C ALA A 55 -14.80 -6.32 -13.18
N THR A 56 -14.64 -7.64 -13.36
CA THR A 56 -13.80 -8.49 -12.52
C THR A 56 -12.33 -8.05 -12.56
N PHE A 57 -11.81 -7.72 -13.74
CA PHE A 57 -10.44 -7.24 -13.89
C PHE A 57 -10.20 -5.92 -13.13
N ASN A 58 -11.12 -4.96 -13.25
CA ASN A 58 -11.00 -3.70 -12.53
C ASN A 58 -11.09 -3.89 -11.03
N LEU A 59 -11.93 -4.83 -10.57
CA LEU A 59 -11.96 -5.20 -9.16
C LEU A 59 -10.63 -5.81 -8.70
N LEU A 60 -10.04 -6.70 -9.50
CA LEU A 60 -8.72 -7.27 -9.20
C LEU A 60 -7.61 -6.21 -9.18
N LEU A 61 -7.64 -5.25 -10.12
CA LEU A 61 -6.71 -4.12 -10.11
C LEU A 61 -6.88 -3.26 -8.86
N TYR A 62 -8.11 -3.01 -8.45
CA TYR A 62 -8.40 -2.30 -7.21
C TYR A 62 -7.85 -3.02 -5.99
N MET A 63 -8.08 -4.33 -5.88
CA MET A 63 -7.54 -5.16 -4.79
C MET A 63 -6.01 -5.20 -4.80
N LEU A 64 -5.39 -5.27 -5.98
CA LEU A 64 -3.94 -5.22 -6.13
C LEU A 64 -3.39 -3.86 -5.67
N ALA A 65 -4.04 -2.76 -6.03
CA ALA A 65 -3.65 -1.42 -5.58
C ALA A 65 -3.75 -1.29 -4.05
N CYS A 66 -4.81 -1.81 -3.43
CA CYS A 66 -4.94 -1.85 -1.96
C CYS A 66 -3.77 -2.58 -1.30
N HIS A 67 -3.38 -3.74 -1.85
CA HIS A 67 -2.23 -4.49 -1.36
C HIS A 67 -0.93 -3.71 -1.50
N VAL A 68 -0.69 -3.10 -2.66
CA VAL A 68 0.53 -2.33 -2.92
C VAL A 68 0.63 -1.13 -1.97
N PHE A 69 -0.43 -0.34 -1.82
CA PHE A 69 -0.41 0.82 -0.91
C PHE A 69 -0.28 0.41 0.55
N GLY A 70 -0.93 -0.68 0.97
CA GLY A 70 -0.79 -1.23 2.32
C GLY A 70 0.64 -1.71 2.61
N ALA A 71 1.29 -2.37 1.65
CA ALA A 71 2.68 -2.78 1.77
C ALA A 71 3.64 -1.57 1.84
N PHE A 72 3.38 -0.52 1.06
CA PHE A 72 4.13 0.74 1.14
C PHE A 72 4.01 1.41 2.50
N TRP A 73 2.79 1.52 3.00
CA TRP A 73 2.53 2.09 4.30
C TRP A 73 3.31 1.36 5.41
N TYR A 74 3.22 0.03 5.43
CA TYR A 74 3.96 -0.79 6.38
C TYR A 74 5.47 -0.57 6.29
N PHE A 75 5.97 -0.55 5.07
CA PHE A 75 7.37 -0.37 4.80
C PHE A 75 7.91 1.00 5.25
N LEU A 76 7.18 2.08 4.92
CA LEU A 76 7.55 3.43 5.34
C LEU A 76 7.38 3.62 6.86
N ALA A 77 6.47 2.90 7.52
CA ALA A 77 6.34 2.88 8.97
C ALA A 77 7.63 2.39 9.64
N ILE A 78 8.20 1.28 9.17
CA ILE A 78 9.49 0.76 9.66
C ILE A 78 10.63 1.77 9.39
N GLU A 79 10.63 2.40 8.22
CA GLU A 79 11.65 3.41 7.90
C GLU A 79 11.57 4.62 8.84
N ARG A 80 10.36 5.09 9.15
CA ARG A 80 10.15 6.22 10.08
C ARG A 80 10.57 5.87 11.50
N GLU A 81 10.27 4.67 11.97
CA GLU A 81 10.71 4.18 13.28
C GLU A 81 12.23 4.14 13.38
N THR A 82 12.91 3.57 12.37
CA THR A 82 14.37 3.54 12.33
C THR A 82 15.02 4.94 12.27
N VAL A 83 14.36 5.90 11.62
CA VAL A 83 14.82 7.30 11.60
C VAL A 83 14.71 7.93 12.98
N CYS A 84 13.63 7.65 13.73
CA CYS A 84 13.47 8.11 15.10
C CYS A 84 14.59 7.57 15.99
N TRP A 85 14.85 6.27 15.93
CA TRP A 85 15.90 5.62 16.75
C TRP A 85 17.32 6.08 16.44
N LYS A 86 17.60 6.48 15.21
CA LYS A 86 18.94 6.97 14.83
C LYS A 86 19.34 8.25 15.53
N LYS A 87 18.42 9.16 15.78
CA LYS A 87 18.72 10.44 16.42
C LYS A 87 19.30 10.28 17.83
N PRO A 88 18.65 9.57 18.77
CA PRO A 88 19.19 9.36 20.11
C PRO A 88 20.42 8.45 20.11
N CYS A 89 20.52 7.49 19.19
CA CYS A 89 21.66 6.60 19.11
C CYS A 89 22.98 7.29 18.79
N ILE A 90 22.98 8.35 17.99
CA ILE A 90 24.19 9.12 17.67
C ILE A 90 24.81 9.75 18.93
N ASN A 91 23.99 10.10 19.91
CA ASN A 91 24.40 10.81 21.12
C ASN A 91 24.67 9.88 22.33
N HIS A 92 24.38 8.56 22.18
CA HIS A 92 24.52 7.60 23.30
C HIS A 92 25.79 6.76 23.14
N PRO A 93 26.71 6.77 24.11
CA PRO A 93 27.91 5.95 24.10
C PRO A 93 27.51 4.46 24.22
N GLY A 94 27.80 3.68 23.18
CA GLY A 94 27.47 2.24 23.12
C GLY A 94 26.39 1.86 22.11
N CYS A 95 25.71 2.81 21.48
CA CYS A 95 24.77 2.54 20.41
C CYS A 95 25.50 2.48 19.05
N VAL A 96 25.43 1.33 18.37
CA VAL A 96 26.01 1.15 17.04
C VAL A 96 24.90 1.32 16.01
N GLY A 97 24.82 2.47 15.37
CA GLY A 97 23.77 2.86 14.42
C GLY A 97 23.63 2.00 13.14
N GLY A 98 24.36 0.90 13.04
CA GLY A 98 24.28 -0.06 11.93
C GLY A 98 23.46 -1.31 12.23
N SER A 99 23.08 -1.53 13.48
CA SER A 99 22.53 -2.79 13.97
C SER A 99 20.99 -2.85 14.09
N PHE A 100 20.28 -1.79 13.67
CA PHE A 100 18.79 -1.75 13.81
C PHE A 100 18.02 -2.75 12.94
N TYR A 101 18.69 -3.52 12.08
CA TYR A 101 18.05 -4.42 11.12
C TYR A 101 18.33 -5.90 11.35
N CYS A 102 19.16 -6.22 12.33
CA CYS A 102 19.50 -7.60 12.68
C CYS A 102 19.31 -7.76 14.18
N ASP A 103 18.86 -8.94 14.63
CA ASP A 103 18.88 -9.34 16.02
C ASP A 103 20.35 -9.40 16.49
N ASP A 104 20.91 -8.27 16.85
CA ASP A 104 22.23 -8.20 17.44
C ASP A 104 22.08 -8.30 18.96
N PRO A 105 22.53 -9.41 19.57
CA PRO A 105 22.45 -9.60 21.03
C PRO A 105 23.24 -8.54 21.81
N ASN A 106 24.09 -7.76 21.14
CA ASN A 106 24.86 -6.66 21.73
C ASN A 106 24.15 -5.30 21.61
N LEU A 107 22.95 -5.24 21.01
CA LEU A 107 22.15 -4.03 20.99
C LEU A 107 21.55 -3.82 22.40
N GLY A 108 22.29 -3.11 23.24
CA GLY A 108 21.90 -2.82 24.62
C GLY A 108 20.54 -2.13 24.70
N ASP A 109 19.83 -2.49 25.73
CA ASP A 109 18.57 -1.95 26.24
C ASP A 109 17.66 -1.18 25.26
N HIS A 110 16.85 -1.94 24.48
CA HIS A 110 15.79 -1.40 23.63
C HIS A 110 14.80 -0.48 24.37
N LYS A 111 14.73 -0.55 25.69
CA LYS A 111 13.88 0.32 26.52
C LYS A 111 14.21 1.78 26.33
N PHE A 112 15.50 2.13 26.27
CA PHE A 112 15.92 3.51 26.03
C PHE A 112 15.40 4.07 24.70
N LEU A 113 15.43 3.28 23.63
CA LEU A 113 14.94 3.69 22.32
C LEU A 113 13.41 3.89 22.31
N ASN A 114 12.68 3.03 23.02
CA ASN A 114 11.23 3.14 23.17
C ASN A 114 10.82 4.33 24.06
N ASP A 115 11.64 4.70 25.05
CA ASP A 115 11.38 5.86 25.88
C ASP A 115 11.55 7.19 25.11
N VAL A 116 12.53 7.23 24.19
CA VAL A 116 12.77 8.41 23.35
C VAL A 116 11.85 8.49 22.14
N CYS A 117 11.45 7.34 21.60
CA CYS A 117 10.53 7.20 20.46
C CYS A 117 9.26 6.47 20.88
N PRO A 118 8.36 7.10 21.67
CA PRO A 118 7.16 6.44 22.15
C PRO A 118 6.20 6.15 20.99
N THR A 119 6.04 4.86 20.66
CA THR A 119 5.11 4.39 19.63
C THR A 119 3.69 4.26 20.16
N LYS A 120 3.51 4.09 21.49
CA LYS A 120 2.20 3.86 22.13
C LYS A 120 1.39 5.12 22.35
N THR A 121 2.04 6.26 22.54
CA THR A 121 1.37 7.54 22.79
C THR A 121 1.65 8.50 21.64
N ARG A 122 0.59 9.09 21.09
CA ARG A 122 0.72 10.12 20.05
C ARG A 122 1.28 11.42 20.66
N ASN A 123 2.58 11.43 20.92
CA ASN A 123 3.26 12.60 21.47
C ASN A 123 3.99 13.34 20.35
N THR A 124 3.35 14.37 19.79
CA THR A 124 3.86 15.19 18.70
C THR A 124 5.06 16.06 19.10
N THR A 125 5.32 16.20 20.40
CA THR A 125 6.41 17.02 20.92
C THR A 125 7.80 16.37 20.74
N SER A 126 7.87 15.03 20.70
CA SER A 126 9.12 14.29 20.56
C SER A 126 9.41 13.95 19.09
N PHE A 127 8.50 13.21 18.47
CA PHE A 127 8.61 12.81 17.06
C PHE A 127 7.21 12.55 16.49
N ASP A 128 6.87 13.20 15.36
CA ASP A 128 5.57 12.99 14.69
C ASP A 128 5.68 11.86 13.66
N PHE A 129 4.99 10.75 13.95
CA PHE A 129 4.90 9.61 13.05
C PHE A 129 3.81 9.76 11.99
N GLY A 130 2.92 10.77 12.12
CA GLY A 130 1.85 11.03 11.17
C GLY A 130 0.95 9.80 10.94
N MET A 131 0.68 9.47 9.69
CA MET A 131 -0.17 8.33 9.30
C MET A 131 0.46 6.95 9.59
N PHE A 132 1.75 6.90 9.92
CA PHE A 132 2.43 5.65 10.28
C PHE A 132 2.27 5.28 11.75
N HIS A 133 1.73 6.19 12.56
CA HIS A 133 1.53 5.95 13.99
C HIS A 133 0.67 4.71 14.25
N ASP A 134 -0.39 4.51 13.47
CA ASP A 134 -1.30 3.36 13.62
C ASP A 134 -0.61 2.02 13.38
N ALA A 135 0.37 1.95 12.45
CA ALA A 135 1.17 0.75 12.23
C ALA A 135 2.02 0.40 13.45
N LEU A 136 2.62 1.41 14.06
CA LEU A 136 3.51 1.24 15.21
C LEU A 136 2.70 0.94 16.48
N GLN A 137 1.60 1.64 16.70
CA GLN A 137 0.72 1.45 17.85
C GLN A 137 0.06 0.07 17.85
N SER A 138 -0.34 -0.44 16.69
CA SER A 138 -0.96 -1.78 16.55
C SER A 138 0.01 -2.92 16.82
N GLY A 139 1.32 -2.65 16.88
CA GLY A 139 2.36 -3.66 17.05
C GLY A 139 2.54 -4.59 15.85
N ILE A 140 1.88 -4.30 14.71
CA ILE A 140 1.93 -5.16 13.52
C ILE A 140 3.35 -5.29 12.95
N VAL A 141 4.22 -4.33 13.27
CA VAL A 141 5.63 -4.35 12.86
C VAL A 141 6.38 -5.48 13.57
N GLU A 142 6.07 -5.76 14.85
CA GLU A 142 6.72 -6.78 15.69
C GLU A 142 6.15 -8.19 15.47
N VAL A 143 4.92 -8.32 14.95
CA VAL A 143 4.29 -9.63 14.69
C VAL A 143 5.12 -10.42 13.69
N THR A 144 5.34 -11.72 13.97
CA THR A 144 6.07 -12.62 13.06
C THR A 144 5.17 -13.34 12.07
N ASP A 145 3.86 -13.40 12.36
CA ASP A 145 2.88 -14.11 11.54
C ASP A 145 2.58 -13.36 10.23
N PHE A 146 2.90 -13.99 9.09
CA PHE A 146 2.72 -13.39 7.77
C PHE A 146 1.25 -13.15 7.39
N PRO A 147 0.30 -14.09 7.57
CA PRO A 147 -1.10 -13.87 7.25
C PRO A 147 -1.70 -12.67 8.00
N GLN A 148 -1.37 -12.52 9.28
CA GLN A 148 -1.84 -11.41 10.09
C GLN A 148 -1.31 -10.07 9.57
N LYS A 149 -0.01 -9.99 9.27
CA LYS A 149 0.59 -8.78 8.64
C LYS A 149 -0.06 -8.45 7.31
N PHE A 150 -0.21 -9.46 6.45
CA PHE A 150 -0.79 -9.29 5.13
C PHE A 150 -2.22 -8.73 5.21
N LEU A 151 -3.08 -9.36 6.00
CA LEU A 151 -4.48 -8.94 6.15
C LEU A 151 -4.60 -7.54 6.76
N HIS A 152 -3.78 -7.22 7.75
CA HIS A 152 -3.79 -5.90 8.36
C HIS A 152 -3.38 -4.79 7.37
N CYS A 153 -2.29 -4.99 6.65
CA CYS A 153 -1.82 -4.06 5.62
C CYS A 153 -2.82 -3.93 4.47
N PHE A 154 -3.39 -5.04 4.04
CA PHE A 154 -4.40 -5.07 2.99
C PHE A 154 -5.68 -4.33 3.42
N HIS A 155 -6.16 -4.57 4.64
CA HIS A 155 -7.30 -3.86 5.21
C HIS A 155 -7.07 -2.35 5.29
N TRP A 156 -5.88 -1.94 5.78
CA TRP A 156 -5.49 -0.53 5.81
C TRP A 156 -5.49 0.09 4.41
N GLY A 157 -4.91 -0.58 3.42
CA GLY A 157 -4.91 -0.14 2.03
C GLY A 157 -6.31 -0.04 1.44
N LEU A 158 -7.16 -1.04 1.70
CA LEU A 158 -8.55 -1.06 1.24
C LEU A 158 -9.35 0.10 1.84
N GLN A 159 -9.24 0.32 3.13
CA GLN A 159 -9.92 1.41 3.84
C GLN A 159 -9.52 2.77 3.28
N ASN A 160 -8.22 3.04 3.18
CA ASN A 160 -7.73 4.36 2.75
C ASN A 160 -7.95 4.62 1.26
N LEU A 161 -7.88 3.59 0.41
CA LEU A 161 -8.18 3.73 -1.01
C LEU A 161 -9.68 3.96 -1.24
N SER A 162 -10.55 3.28 -0.47
CA SER A 162 -12.02 3.43 -0.55
C SER A 162 -12.50 4.80 -0.06
N CYS A 163 -11.85 5.35 0.97
CA CYS A 163 -12.18 6.65 1.55
C CYS A 163 -11.38 7.81 0.92
N PHE A 164 -10.66 7.58 -0.17
CA PHE A 164 -9.81 8.58 -0.84
C PHE A 164 -8.82 9.26 0.12
N GLY A 165 -8.32 8.53 1.11
CA GLY A 165 -7.37 9.05 2.09
C GLY A 165 -7.96 10.04 3.10
N GLN A 166 -9.27 10.16 3.22
CA GLN A 166 -9.91 11.14 4.11
C GLN A 166 -9.47 11.02 5.58
N ASN A 167 -9.13 9.83 6.04
CA ASN A 167 -8.71 9.58 7.41
C ASN A 167 -7.19 9.66 7.63
N LEU A 168 -6.42 9.97 6.58
CA LEU A 168 -4.98 10.06 6.67
C LEU A 168 -4.55 11.35 7.36
N GLN A 169 -4.03 11.22 8.56
CA GLN A 169 -3.44 12.35 9.29
C GLN A 169 -1.95 12.38 9.00
N THR A 170 -1.56 13.20 8.05
CA THR A 170 -0.17 13.33 7.63
C THR A 170 0.62 14.30 8.52
N SER A 171 1.92 14.01 8.70
CA SER A 171 2.88 14.93 9.30
C SER A 171 3.45 15.90 8.24
N SER A 172 4.38 16.75 8.64
CA SER A 172 5.12 17.64 7.73
C SER A 172 6.15 16.90 6.83
N TYR A 173 6.20 15.56 6.88
CA TYR A 173 7.15 14.77 6.10
C TYR A 173 6.73 14.62 4.64
N VAL A 174 7.62 15.04 3.73
CA VAL A 174 7.30 15.15 2.30
C VAL A 174 6.87 13.82 1.66
N TRP A 175 7.56 12.71 1.98
CA TRP A 175 7.24 11.39 1.41
C TRP A 175 5.88 10.86 1.89
N GLU A 176 5.49 11.20 3.09
CA GLU A 176 4.19 10.87 3.65
C GLU A 176 3.07 11.59 2.90
N ASN A 177 3.23 12.91 2.69
CA ASN A 177 2.29 13.70 1.92
C ASN A 177 2.20 13.23 0.46
N LEU A 178 3.32 12.87 -0.15
CA LEU A 178 3.35 12.29 -1.49
C LEU A 178 2.57 10.98 -1.56
N LEU A 179 2.76 10.09 -0.59
CA LEU A 179 2.02 8.83 -0.52
C LEU A 179 0.52 9.07 -0.33
N ALA A 180 0.12 10.00 0.53
CA ALA A 180 -1.28 10.37 0.74
C ALA A 180 -1.92 10.90 -0.56
N ILE A 181 -1.24 11.77 -1.29
CA ILE A 181 -1.69 12.26 -2.60
C ILE A 181 -1.86 11.11 -3.60
N LEU A 182 -0.88 10.20 -3.68
CA LEU A 182 -0.95 9.04 -4.56
C LEU A 182 -2.13 8.13 -4.22
N ILE A 183 -2.40 7.87 -2.94
CA ILE A 183 -3.56 7.09 -2.49
C ILE A 183 -4.86 7.77 -2.93
N THR A 184 -4.99 9.08 -2.67
CA THR A 184 -6.19 9.84 -2.99
C THR A 184 -6.49 9.83 -4.50
N VAL A 185 -5.50 10.15 -5.32
CA VAL A 185 -5.64 10.22 -6.78
C VAL A 185 -5.91 8.83 -7.37
N SER A 186 -5.15 7.82 -6.92
CA SER A 186 -5.32 6.45 -7.39
C SER A 186 -6.68 5.87 -6.98
N GLY A 187 -7.13 6.14 -5.75
CA GLY A 187 -8.44 5.73 -5.26
C GLY A 187 -9.56 6.31 -6.11
N LEU A 188 -9.52 7.61 -6.40
CA LEU A 188 -10.49 8.28 -7.23
C LEU A 188 -10.54 7.68 -8.66
N ILE A 189 -9.40 7.53 -9.30
CA ILE A 189 -9.30 6.99 -10.66
C ILE A 189 -9.85 5.55 -10.71
N LEU A 190 -9.37 4.68 -9.82
CA LEU A 190 -9.79 3.27 -9.80
C LEU A 190 -11.27 3.11 -9.48
N PHE A 191 -11.80 3.95 -8.59
CA PHE A 191 -13.22 3.94 -8.25
C PHE A 191 -14.10 4.39 -9.42
N LEU A 192 -13.70 5.45 -10.14
CA LEU A 192 -14.40 5.88 -11.35
C LEU A 192 -14.42 4.79 -12.43
N PHE A 193 -13.31 4.09 -12.63
CA PHE A 193 -13.27 2.95 -13.56
C PHE A 193 -14.17 1.82 -13.11
N LEU A 194 -14.20 1.51 -11.81
CA LEU A 194 -15.07 0.46 -11.27
C LEU A 194 -16.55 0.79 -11.49
N ILE A 195 -16.97 2.00 -11.13
CA ILE A 195 -18.36 2.46 -11.31
C ILE A 195 -18.72 2.50 -12.79
N GLY A 196 -17.87 3.07 -13.64
CA GLY A 196 -18.15 3.16 -15.08
C GLY A 196 -18.40 1.80 -15.72
N ASN A 197 -17.59 0.79 -15.39
CA ASN A 197 -17.81 -0.56 -15.90
C ASN A 197 -19.06 -1.23 -15.31
N MET A 198 -19.38 -0.97 -14.05
CA MET A 198 -20.61 -1.46 -13.41
C MET A 198 -21.86 -0.85 -14.05
N GLN A 199 -21.85 0.45 -14.36
CA GLN A 199 -22.96 1.13 -15.03
C GLN A 199 -23.22 0.54 -16.42
N VAL A 200 -22.18 0.33 -17.22
CA VAL A 200 -22.30 -0.31 -18.54
C VAL A 200 -22.90 -1.71 -18.44
N TYR A 201 -22.50 -2.49 -17.42
CA TYR A 201 -23.06 -3.81 -17.15
C TYR A 201 -24.57 -3.76 -16.82
N LEU A 202 -24.97 -2.87 -15.91
CA LEU A 202 -26.38 -2.72 -15.50
C LEU A 202 -27.26 -2.26 -16.67
N GLN A 203 -26.79 -1.29 -17.47
CA GLN A 203 -27.49 -0.84 -18.67
C GLN A 203 -27.68 -1.96 -19.69
N SER A 204 -26.63 -2.74 -19.96
CA SER A 204 -26.71 -3.88 -20.88
C SER A 204 -27.72 -4.94 -20.41
N LYS A 205 -27.77 -5.22 -19.10
CA LYS A 205 -28.81 -6.12 -18.54
C LYS A 205 -30.19 -5.55 -18.66
N ALA A 206 -30.38 -4.26 -18.39
CA ALA A 206 -31.69 -3.60 -18.50
C ALA A 206 -32.24 -3.66 -19.92
N VAL A 207 -31.42 -3.32 -20.94
CA VAL A 207 -31.81 -3.39 -22.36
C VAL A 207 -32.22 -4.82 -22.75
N ARG A 208 -31.43 -5.81 -22.34
CA ARG A 208 -31.73 -7.22 -22.67
C ARG A 208 -33.01 -7.73 -21.99
N SER A 209 -33.29 -7.29 -20.79
CA SER A 209 -34.52 -7.59 -20.07
C SER A 209 -35.74 -7.02 -20.82
N GLU A 210 -35.62 -5.79 -21.32
CA GLU A 210 -36.69 -5.11 -22.05
C GLU A 210 -36.95 -5.77 -23.42
N GLU A 211 -35.91 -6.16 -24.15
CA GLU A 211 -36.03 -6.93 -25.40
C GLU A 211 -36.75 -8.28 -25.18
N MET A 212 -36.46 -8.98 -24.11
CA MET A 212 -37.13 -10.23 -23.75
C MET A 212 -38.59 -10.00 -23.41
N ARG A 213 -38.92 -8.92 -22.69
CA ARG A 213 -40.32 -8.55 -22.37
C ARG A 213 -41.12 -8.23 -23.62
N LEU A 214 -40.53 -7.50 -24.58
CA LEU A 214 -41.19 -7.19 -25.84
C LEU A 214 -41.47 -8.45 -26.65
N LYS A 215 -40.50 -9.35 -26.81
CA LYS A 215 -40.69 -10.63 -27.50
C LYS A 215 -41.76 -11.53 -26.87
N THR A 216 -41.88 -11.51 -25.54
CA THR A 216 -42.89 -12.27 -24.81
C THR A 216 -44.31 -11.68 -25.01
N ARG A 217 -44.43 -10.40 -25.37
CA ARG A 217 -45.72 -9.76 -25.66
C ARG A 217 -46.19 -9.97 -27.09
N GLU A 218 -45.29 -10.31 -28.01
CA GLU A 218 -45.58 -10.54 -29.42
C GLU A 218 -46.02 -11.99 -29.71
N ILE A 219 -45.90 -12.89 -28.72
CA ILE A 219 -46.37 -14.28 -28.74
C ILE A 219 -47.72 -14.37 -28.03
#